data_3efe51e1f6ad7ec1ab2c17e2ccd5326d
#
_entry.id   3efe51e1f6ad7ec1ab2c17e2ccd5326d
#
_cell.length_a   1.000
_cell.length_b   1.000
_cell.length_c   1.000
_cell.angle_alpha   90.00
_cell.angle_beta   90.00
_cell.angle_gamma   90.00
#
_symmetry.space_group_name_H-M   'P 1'
#
loop_
_entity.id
_entity.type
_entity.pdbx_description
1 polymer ?
#
loop_
_entity_poly.entity_id
_entity_poly.type
_entity_poly.pdbx_seq_one_letter_code
_entity_poly.pdbx_strand_id
1 'polypeptide(L)'
;MGARSVVSFNKGDVVTFAGINYLAVMIAAVAAWLGSAVWYMSLSRLYVAALGKTPEQMAADRKKPWAFLPFVYALVANVVIAWMLAGVLGHLGPGQVTLRNGVISAAFLWFGFVLTTMTVNYSFVGRDKRLLAIDTGNWLIVLVVIGAVIGGIGV
;
A
#
# COMPACT_ATOMS: atom_id res chain seq x y z
N MET A 1 -31.64 -2.21 36.59
CA MET A 1 -30.37 -1.82 37.22
C MET A 1 -29.24 -2.41 36.37
N GLY A 2 -28.78 -1.67 35.40
CA GLY A 2 -27.76 -2.15 34.42
C GLY A 2 -26.36 -1.81 34.94
N ALA A 3 -25.55 -2.82 35.15
CA ALA A 3 -24.15 -2.64 35.47
C ALA A 3 -23.42 -2.08 34.25
N ARG A 4 -22.92 -0.86 34.32
CA ARG A 4 -21.96 -0.29 33.37
C ARG A 4 -20.63 -1.03 33.59
N SER A 5 -20.21 -1.82 32.62
CA SER A 5 -18.86 -2.36 32.58
C SER A 5 -17.87 -1.19 32.45
N VAL A 6 -17.13 -0.92 33.50
CA VAL A 6 -16.00 0.02 33.47
C VAL A 6 -14.89 -0.65 32.66
N VAL A 7 -14.58 -0.13 31.48
CA VAL A 7 -13.44 -0.55 30.70
C VAL A 7 -12.17 -0.14 31.43
N SER A 8 -11.45 -1.11 31.97
CA SER A 8 -10.16 -0.90 32.65
C SER A 8 -9.08 -0.76 31.57
N PHE A 9 -8.52 0.43 31.40
CA PHE A 9 -7.33 0.63 30.56
C PHE A 9 -6.08 0.14 31.31
N ASN A 10 -5.44 -0.87 30.78
CA ASN A 10 -4.18 -1.37 31.32
C ASN A 10 -3.01 -0.53 30.76
N LYS A 11 -2.04 -0.17 31.61
CA LYS A 11 -0.93 0.76 31.33
C LYS A 11 0.08 0.30 30.25
N GLY A 12 -0.22 -0.80 29.54
CA GLY A 12 0.56 -1.36 28.45
C GLY A 12 -0.11 -1.30 27.08
N ASP A 13 -1.32 -0.73 26.99
CA ASP A 13 -2.01 -0.63 25.71
C ASP A 13 -1.33 0.43 24.84
N VAL A 14 -0.74 -0.03 23.73
CA VAL A 14 -0.30 0.85 22.64
C VAL A 14 -1.46 1.78 22.33
N VAL A 15 -1.21 3.09 22.28
CA VAL A 15 -2.23 4.12 22.03
C VAL A 15 -2.95 3.79 20.73
N THR A 16 -4.11 3.15 20.82
CA THR A 16 -4.95 2.80 19.69
C THR A 16 -6.00 3.87 19.52
N PHE A 17 -5.80 4.76 18.56
CA PHE A 17 -6.87 5.65 18.12
C PHE A 17 -7.86 4.81 17.30
N ALA A 18 -9.12 4.74 17.75
CA ALA A 18 -10.18 3.94 17.12
C ALA A 18 -9.87 2.43 16.95
N GLY A 19 -9.04 1.85 17.83
CA GLY A 19 -8.71 0.43 17.79
C GLY A 19 -7.66 0.03 16.74
N ILE A 20 -6.97 0.98 16.09
CA ILE A 20 -5.96 0.71 15.07
C ILE A 20 -4.60 0.40 15.70
N ASN A 21 -4.00 -0.71 15.30
CA ASN A 21 -2.63 -1.07 15.67
C ASN A 21 -1.62 -0.34 14.77
N TYR A 22 -1.14 0.82 15.25
CA TYR A 22 -0.18 1.64 14.48
C TYR A 22 1.15 0.94 14.20
N LEU A 23 1.58 0.01 15.05
CA LEU A 23 2.78 -0.78 14.79
C LEU A 23 2.58 -1.69 13.57
N ALA A 24 1.42 -2.36 13.47
CA ALA A 24 1.07 -3.16 12.30
C ALA A 24 1.02 -2.30 11.03
N VAL A 25 0.47 -1.08 11.12
CA VAL A 25 0.44 -0.11 10.00
C VAL A 25 1.86 0.22 9.53
N MET A 26 2.78 0.54 10.42
CA MET A 26 4.15 0.89 10.07
C MET A 26 4.91 -0.31 9.46
N ILE A 27 4.77 -1.50 10.06
CA ILE A 27 5.37 -2.73 9.52
C ILE A 27 4.84 -3.01 8.11
N ALA A 28 3.52 -2.91 7.91
CA ALA A 28 2.88 -3.14 6.63
C ALA A 28 3.37 -2.14 5.56
N ALA A 29 3.46 -0.86 5.91
CA ALA A 29 3.93 0.18 5.00
C ALA A 29 5.37 -0.05 4.54
N VAL A 30 6.27 -0.38 5.47
CA VAL A 30 7.68 -0.66 5.15
C VAL A 30 7.81 -1.94 4.33
N ALA A 31 7.09 -3.00 4.70
CA ALA A 31 7.10 -4.26 3.94
C ALA A 31 6.61 -4.05 2.50
N ALA A 32 5.53 -3.30 2.31
CA ALA A 32 5.02 -2.96 0.98
C ALA A 32 5.99 -2.09 0.17
N TRP A 33 6.66 -1.13 0.81
CA TRP A 33 7.67 -0.29 0.18
C TRP A 33 8.86 -1.11 -0.33
N LEU A 34 9.35 -2.06 0.47
CA LEU A 34 10.39 -3.01 0.05
C LEU A 34 9.90 -3.92 -1.09
N GLY A 35 8.66 -4.40 -1.02
CA GLY A 35 8.03 -5.17 -2.10
C GLY A 35 7.98 -4.40 -3.42
N SER A 36 7.65 -3.11 -3.38
CA SER A 36 7.70 -2.22 -4.56
C SER A 36 9.10 -2.09 -5.12
N ALA A 37 10.12 -1.97 -4.27
CA ALA A 37 11.51 -1.89 -4.72
C ALA A 37 11.92 -3.17 -5.47
N VAL A 38 11.60 -4.34 -4.94
CA VAL A 38 11.86 -5.63 -5.59
C VAL A 38 11.13 -5.72 -6.93
N TRP A 39 9.86 -5.31 -6.98
CA TRP A 39 9.05 -5.32 -8.21
C TRP A 39 9.68 -4.47 -9.33
N TYR A 40 9.98 -3.20 -9.05
CA TYR A 40 10.57 -2.32 -10.07
C TYR A 40 12.01 -2.69 -10.43
N MET A 41 12.79 -3.23 -9.51
CA MET A 41 14.12 -3.78 -9.83
C MET A 41 14.02 -4.97 -10.79
N SER A 42 13.09 -5.89 -10.53
CA SER A 42 12.87 -7.09 -11.35
C SER A 42 12.40 -6.74 -12.77
N LEU A 43 11.58 -5.70 -12.91
CA LEU A 43 11.00 -5.25 -14.18
C LEU A 43 11.71 -4.02 -14.76
N SER A 44 12.89 -3.67 -14.25
CA SER A 44 13.57 -2.40 -14.59
C SER A 44 13.76 -2.15 -16.07
N ARG A 45 14.13 -3.18 -16.86
CA ARG A 45 14.30 -3.07 -18.32
C ARG A 45 12.98 -2.77 -19.02
N LEU A 46 11.92 -3.48 -18.65
CA LEU A 46 10.58 -3.27 -19.22
C LEU A 46 10.02 -1.91 -18.83
N TYR A 47 10.24 -1.51 -17.57
CA TYR A 47 9.81 -0.22 -17.06
C TYR A 47 10.47 0.95 -17.80
N VAL A 48 11.79 0.93 -17.97
CA VAL A 48 12.53 1.97 -18.70
C VAL A 48 12.09 2.03 -20.16
N ALA A 49 11.90 0.89 -20.82
CA ALA A 49 11.39 0.83 -22.18
C ALA A 49 9.97 1.41 -22.30
N ALA A 50 9.08 1.11 -21.33
CA ALA A 50 7.71 1.62 -21.32
C ALA A 50 7.63 3.13 -21.01
N LEU A 51 8.63 3.69 -20.29
CA LEU A 51 8.78 5.13 -20.08
C LEU A 51 9.22 5.88 -21.34
N GLY A 52 9.72 5.19 -22.36
CA GLY A 52 10.31 5.80 -23.56
C GLY A 52 11.59 6.58 -23.28
N LYS A 53 12.32 6.24 -22.19
CA LYS A 53 13.57 6.89 -21.80
C LYS A 53 14.79 6.07 -22.19
N THR A 54 15.88 6.75 -22.54
CA THR A 54 17.17 6.10 -22.73
C THR A 54 17.88 5.83 -21.40
N PRO A 55 18.84 4.89 -21.34
CA PRO A 55 19.65 4.66 -20.13
C PRO A 55 20.38 5.93 -19.65
N GLU A 56 20.84 6.78 -20.58
CA GLU A 56 21.54 8.03 -20.29
C GLU A 56 20.59 9.04 -19.59
N GLN A 57 19.36 9.17 -20.10
CA GLN A 57 18.32 10.01 -19.49
C GLN A 57 17.98 9.52 -18.09
N MET A 58 17.86 8.21 -17.88
CA MET A 58 17.62 7.63 -16.56
C MET A 58 18.78 7.89 -15.61
N ALA A 59 20.03 7.79 -16.08
CA ALA A 59 21.21 8.08 -15.28
C ALA A 59 21.27 9.57 -14.89
N ALA A 60 20.90 10.47 -15.82
CA ALA A 60 20.83 11.92 -15.54
C ALA A 60 19.75 12.23 -14.49
N ASP A 61 18.57 11.59 -14.59
CA ASP A 61 17.48 11.78 -13.63
C ASP A 61 17.89 11.33 -12.21
N ARG A 62 18.66 10.25 -12.08
CA ARG A 62 19.15 9.75 -10.79
C ARG A 62 20.17 10.69 -10.13
N LYS A 63 20.86 11.54 -10.87
CA LYS A 63 21.84 12.50 -10.34
C LYS A 63 21.20 13.78 -9.82
N LYS A 64 19.90 13.99 -10.03
CA LYS A 64 19.19 15.18 -9.55
C LYS A 64 19.12 15.19 -8.02
N PRO A 65 19.28 16.35 -7.35
CA PRO A 65 19.24 16.45 -5.89
C PRO A 65 17.93 15.93 -5.28
N TRP A 66 16.84 15.99 -6.03
CA TRP A 66 15.51 15.53 -5.59
C TRP A 66 15.12 14.13 -6.07
N ALA A 67 16.07 13.36 -6.63
CA ALA A 67 15.80 12.01 -7.15
C ALA A 67 15.28 11.03 -6.08
N PHE A 68 15.49 11.30 -4.79
CA PHE A 68 14.99 10.52 -3.68
C PHE A 68 13.52 10.80 -3.32
N LEU A 69 12.97 11.96 -3.70
CA LEU A 69 11.61 12.37 -3.30
C LEU A 69 10.52 11.35 -3.68
N PRO A 70 10.52 10.72 -4.88
CA PRO A 70 9.54 9.70 -5.19
C PRO A 70 9.52 8.52 -4.21
N PHE A 71 10.68 8.14 -3.67
CA PHE A 71 10.78 7.08 -2.67
C PHE A 71 10.17 7.47 -1.33
N VAL A 72 10.35 8.74 -0.94
CA VAL A 72 9.71 9.31 0.27
C VAL A 72 8.20 9.38 0.07
N TYR A 73 7.73 9.88 -1.08
CA TYR A 73 6.30 9.93 -1.38
C TYR A 73 5.68 8.52 -1.40
N ALA A 74 6.37 7.53 -1.96
CA ALA A 74 5.90 6.15 -1.95
C ALA A 74 5.78 5.60 -0.52
N LEU A 75 6.75 5.87 0.35
CA LEU A 75 6.68 5.42 1.75
C LEU A 75 5.52 6.10 2.50
N VAL A 76 5.38 7.43 2.36
CA VAL A 76 4.27 8.17 2.98
C VAL A 76 2.91 7.67 2.47
N ALA A 77 2.79 7.46 1.16
CA ALA A 77 1.58 6.90 0.56
C ALA A 77 1.26 5.51 1.13
N ASN A 78 2.26 4.64 1.27
CA ASN A 78 2.07 3.32 1.85
C ASN A 78 1.61 3.37 3.32
N VAL A 79 2.10 4.32 4.11
CA VAL A 79 1.62 4.54 5.50
C VAL A 79 0.14 4.93 5.49
N VAL A 80 -0.25 5.87 4.63
CA VAL A 80 -1.66 6.29 4.51
C VAL A 80 -2.54 5.13 4.05
N ILE A 81 -2.11 4.38 3.04
CA ILE A 81 -2.86 3.22 2.52
C ILE A 81 -2.99 2.13 3.59
N ALA A 82 -1.91 1.86 4.34
CA ALA A 82 -1.93 0.88 5.43
C ALA A 82 -2.90 1.30 6.54
N TRP A 83 -2.88 2.57 6.93
CA TRP A 83 -3.82 3.12 7.90
C TRP A 83 -5.27 3.01 7.43
N MET A 84 -5.56 3.40 6.18
CA MET A 84 -6.89 3.30 5.58
C MET A 84 -7.37 1.85 5.50
N LEU A 85 -6.49 0.92 5.07
CA LEU A 85 -6.84 -0.50 4.96
C LEU A 85 -7.07 -1.14 6.35
N ALA A 86 -6.32 -0.72 7.37
CA ALA A 86 -6.58 -1.12 8.77
C ALA A 86 -7.98 -0.68 9.20
N GLY A 87 -8.39 0.55 8.88
CA GLY A 87 -9.74 1.04 9.13
C GLY A 87 -10.81 0.21 8.40
N VAL A 88 -10.61 -0.08 7.13
CA VAL A 88 -11.54 -0.93 6.34
C VAL A 88 -11.68 -2.31 6.97
N LEU A 89 -10.57 -2.95 7.35
CA LEU A 89 -10.58 -4.28 7.97
C LEU A 89 -11.27 -4.25 9.35
N GLY A 90 -11.04 -3.18 10.13
CA GLY A 90 -11.70 -3.00 11.42
C GLY A 90 -13.23 -2.91 11.30
N HIS A 91 -13.75 -2.36 10.20
CA HIS A 91 -15.19 -2.27 9.94
C HIS A 91 -15.84 -3.61 9.53
N LEU A 92 -15.08 -4.64 9.22
CA LEU A 92 -15.64 -5.98 8.93
C LEU A 92 -16.28 -6.63 10.17
N GLY A 93 -15.95 -6.14 11.36
CA GLY A 93 -16.51 -6.61 12.63
C GLY A 93 -15.59 -7.56 13.40
N PRO A 94 -16.00 -7.90 14.64
CA PRO A 94 -15.20 -8.75 15.53
C PRO A 94 -14.84 -10.09 14.91
N GLY A 95 -13.58 -10.51 15.02
CA GLY A 95 -13.07 -11.78 14.50
C GLY A 95 -12.90 -11.83 12.98
N GLN A 96 -13.20 -10.76 12.24
CA GLN A 96 -13.06 -10.73 10.78
C GLN A 96 -11.70 -10.20 10.32
N VAL A 97 -10.90 -9.61 11.18
CA VAL A 97 -9.53 -9.20 10.86
C VAL A 97 -8.64 -10.42 10.83
N THR A 98 -8.49 -10.98 9.65
CA THR A 98 -7.72 -12.20 9.38
C THR A 98 -6.85 -12.01 8.14
N LEU A 99 -5.78 -12.79 8.02
CA LEU A 99 -4.92 -12.80 6.84
C LEU A 99 -5.75 -12.96 5.54
N ARG A 100 -6.70 -13.88 5.53
CA ARG A 100 -7.56 -14.14 4.37
C ARG A 100 -8.39 -12.92 4.00
N ASN A 101 -9.08 -12.34 4.96
CA ASN A 101 -9.93 -11.17 4.73
C ASN A 101 -9.10 -9.94 4.36
N GLY A 102 -7.91 -9.78 4.94
CA GLY A 102 -6.96 -8.73 4.58
C GLY A 102 -6.56 -8.78 3.11
N VAL A 103 -6.16 -9.97 2.62
CA VAL A 103 -5.79 -10.16 1.21
C VAL A 103 -6.99 -9.96 0.28
N ILE A 104 -8.15 -10.52 0.62
CA ILE A 104 -9.37 -10.36 -0.20
C ILE A 104 -9.78 -8.89 -0.28
N SER A 105 -9.87 -8.17 0.84
CA SER A 105 -10.24 -6.76 0.86
C SER A 105 -9.23 -5.91 0.06
N ALA A 106 -7.94 -6.18 0.21
CA ALA A 106 -6.89 -5.51 -0.56
C ALA A 106 -7.06 -5.72 -2.07
N ALA A 107 -7.35 -6.94 -2.52
CA ALA A 107 -7.58 -7.25 -3.92
C ALA A 107 -8.84 -6.56 -4.48
N PHE A 108 -9.93 -6.51 -3.71
CA PHE A 108 -11.15 -5.79 -4.08
C PHE A 108 -10.90 -4.29 -4.20
N LEU A 109 -10.22 -3.68 -3.25
CA LEU A 109 -9.88 -2.26 -3.29
C LEU A 109 -8.94 -1.94 -4.46
N TRP A 110 -7.95 -2.80 -4.72
CA TRP A 110 -7.11 -2.65 -5.89
C TRP A 110 -7.92 -2.69 -7.18
N PHE A 111 -8.77 -3.70 -7.36
CA PHE A 111 -9.57 -3.87 -8.57
C PHE A 111 -10.53 -2.70 -8.78
N GLY A 112 -11.28 -2.33 -7.72
CA GLY A 112 -12.34 -1.32 -7.81
C GLY A 112 -11.84 0.12 -7.89
N PHE A 113 -10.72 0.44 -7.25
CA PHE A 113 -10.26 1.83 -7.16
C PHE A 113 -8.95 2.07 -7.88
N VAL A 114 -7.94 1.21 -7.71
CA VAL A 114 -6.61 1.47 -8.28
C VAL A 114 -6.59 1.16 -9.77
N LEU A 115 -6.95 -0.06 -10.15
CA LEU A 115 -6.92 -0.49 -11.54
C LEU A 115 -7.83 0.39 -12.42
N THR A 116 -9.05 0.66 -11.97
CA THR A 116 -10.01 1.48 -12.70
C THR A 116 -9.51 2.92 -12.87
N THR A 117 -9.08 3.56 -11.78
CA THR A 117 -8.61 4.95 -11.81
C THR A 117 -7.35 5.10 -12.68
N MET A 118 -6.37 4.19 -12.52
CA MET A 118 -5.16 4.23 -13.32
C MET A 118 -5.46 3.96 -14.80
N THR A 119 -6.36 3.05 -15.11
CA THR A 119 -6.74 2.76 -16.51
C THR A 119 -7.34 4.02 -17.17
N VAL A 120 -8.22 4.71 -16.48
CA VAL A 120 -8.80 5.96 -16.99
C VAL A 120 -7.72 7.02 -17.17
N ASN A 121 -6.92 7.30 -16.14
CA ASN A 121 -5.89 8.34 -16.19
C ASN A 121 -4.85 8.09 -17.29
N TYR A 122 -4.37 6.85 -17.42
CA TYR A 122 -3.38 6.47 -18.42
C TYR A 122 -3.95 6.54 -19.84
N SER A 123 -5.24 6.23 -20.00
CA SER A 123 -5.92 6.32 -21.30
C SER A 123 -6.04 7.76 -21.79
N PHE A 124 -6.40 8.71 -20.92
CA PHE A 124 -6.49 10.13 -21.27
C PHE A 124 -5.14 10.75 -21.64
N VAL A 125 -4.05 10.29 -21.00
CA VAL A 125 -2.70 10.83 -21.25
C VAL A 125 -1.98 10.07 -22.38
N GLY A 126 -2.58 8.99 -22.90
CA GLY A 126 -1.97 8.18 -23.98
C GLY A 126 -0.69 7.44 -23.53
N ARG A 127 -0.61 7.01 -22.26
CA ARG A 127 0.55 6.28 -21.72
C ARG A 127 0.62 4.86 -22.31
N ASP A 128 1.84 4.32 -22.35
CA ASP A 128 2.07 2.93 -22.78
C ASP A 128 1.30 1.96 -21.85
N LYS A 129 0.57 1.01 -22.48
CA LYS A 129 -0.18 -0.03 -21.76
C LYS A 129 0.71 -0.93 -20.89
N ARG A 130 1.99 -1.11 -21.30
CA ARG A 130 2.97 -1.86 -20.48
C ARG A 130 3.27 -1.13 -19.18
N LEU A 131 3.40 0.19 -19.23
CA LEU A 131 3.59 1.01 -18.04
C LEU A 131 2.39 0.89 -17.12
N LEU A 132 1.15 0.97 -17.65
CA LEU A 132 -0.06 0.74 -16.89
C LEU A 132 -0.04 -0.61 -16.18
N ALA A 133 0.32 -1.69 -16.89
CA ALA A 133 0.37 -3.03 -16.32
C ALA A 133 1.43 -3.16 -15.21
N ILE A 134 2.61 -2.56 -15.41
CA ILE A 134 3.69 -2.58 -14.40
C ILE A 134 3.26 -1.81 -13.15
N ASP A 135 2.70 -0.62 -13.30
CA ASP A 135 2.34 0.24 -12.19
C ASP A 135 1.11 -0.29 -11.44
N THR A 136 0.08 -0.77 -12.14
CA THR A 136 -1.07 -1.41 -11.49
C THR A 136 -0.68 -2.70 -10.78
N GLY A 137 0.23 -3.50 -11.36
CA GLY A 137 0.79 -4.70 -10.74
C GLY A 137 1.56 -4.39 -9.46
N ASN A 138 2.36 -3.31 -9.45
CA ASN A 138 3.01 -2.84 -8.23
C ASN A 138 1.99 -2.51 -7.13
N TRP A 139 0.95 -1.75 -7.47
CA TRP A 139 -0.09 -1.40 -6.48
C TRP A 139 -0.87 -2.61 -5.97
N LEU A 140 -1.03 -3.66 -6.78
CA LEU A 140 -1.60 -4.93 -6.31
C LEU A 140 -0.72 -5.55 -5.22
N ILE A 141 0.60 -5.63 -5.47
CA ILE A 141 1.55 -6.15 -4.48
C ILE A 141 1.52 -5.31 -3.20
N VAL A 142 1.55 -3.98 -3.32
CA VAL A 142 1.47 -3.06 -2.18
C VAL A 142 0.24 -3.35 -1.32
N LEU A 143 -0.94 -3.34 -1.92
CA LEU A 143 -2.19 -3.55 -1.19
C LEU A 143 -2.29 -4.95 -0.58
N VAL A 144 -1.90 -5.99 -1.33
CA VAL A 144 -1.92 -7.38 -0.83
C VAL A 144 -0.95 -7.57 0.33
N VAL A 145 0.28 -7.03 0.25
CA VAL A 145 1.25 -7.08 1.36
C VAL A 145 0.71 -6.35 2.58
N ILE A 146 0.17 -5.15 2.41
CA ILE A 146 -0.44 -4.39 3.51
C ILE A 146 -1.60 -5.17 4.13
N GLY A 147 -2.52 -5.68 3.31
CA GLY A 147 -3.66 -6.46 3.77
C GLY A 147 -3.26 -7.75 4.49
N ALA A 148 -2.23 -8.44 3.99
CA ALA A 148 -1.69 -9.64 4.61
C ALA A 148 -1.07 -9.36 5.99
N VAL A 149 -0.24 -8.31 6.09
CA VAL A 149 0.43 -7.93 7.34
C VAL A 149 -0.60 -7.49 8.39
N ILE A 150 -1.51 -6.58 8.03
CA ILE A 150 -2.53 -6.10 8.96
C ILE A 150 -3.51 -7.21 9.34
N GLY A 151 -3.95 -8.00 8.37
CA GLY A 151 -4.86 -9.12 8.63
C GLY A 151 -4.23 -10.24 9.45
N GLY A 152 -2.90 -10.39 9.40
CA GLY A 152 -2.15 -11.38 10.17
C GLY A 152 -1.76 -10.91 11.58
N ILE A 153 -1.47 -9.62 11.77
CA ILE A 153 -1.07 -9.05 13.07
C ILE A 153 -2.31 -8.59 13.87
N GLY A 154 -3.33 -8.08 13.18
CA GLY A 154 -4.51 -7.46 13.77
C GLY A 154 -4.49 -5.93 13.65
N VAL A 155 -5.67 -5.34 13.82
CA VAL A 155 -5.90 -3.88 13.87
C VAL A 155 -5.98 -3.41 15.32
#